data_33c5c299e5832e1aa8a5097b4bb777d5
#
_entry.id   33c5c299e5832e1aa8a5097b4bb777d5
#
_cell.length_a   1.000
_cell.length_b   1.000
_cell.length_c   1.000
_cell.angle_alpha   90.00
_cell.angle_beta   90.00
_cell.angle_gamma   90.00
#
_symmetry.space_group_name_H-M   'P 1'
#
loop_
_entity.id
_entity.type
_entity.pdbx_description
1 polymer ?
#
loop_
_entity_poly.entity_id
_entity_poly.type
_entity_poly.pdbx_seq_one_letter_code
_entity_poly.pdbx_strand_id
1 'polypeptide(L)'
;MRCRRSFAVAVTAATLLWGTPATAGATSNNLVALWEMNESPGAQTMLDSSGHGLRGWIGDEVGAGVWVGGATGYRFSRLEPDTPPTHPRHLAIVPDATALDPGSRDYAVTIRLRTTERFGNIIQKGQATAAGGNFKLQIPSGIVQCLFRGSAGSLLVAAPRAINDGGWHTVRCVRTRAGLTLIVDGSTVARRSGLTGWIDNAWPLSIGGKTNCDQVSVGCDYFAGDLDYVAIQAA
;
A
#
# COMPACT_ATOMS: atom_id res chain seq x y z
N MET A 1 36.72 -30.23 -71.25
CA MET A 1 36.76 -28.98 -70.52
C MET A 1 35.42 -28.78 -69.88
N ARG A 2 35.31 -28.99 -68.54
CA ARG A 2 34.08 -28.74 -67.77
C ARG A 2 34.34 -27.62 -66.72
N CYS A 3 33.70 -26.51 -66.94
CA CYS A 3 33.79 -25.33 -66.08
C CYS A 3 32.89 -25.52 -64.85
N ARG A 4 33.45 -25.57 -63.61
CA ARG A 4 32.73 -25.58 -62.39
C ARG A 4 32.50 -24.14 -61.94
N ARG A 5 31.24 -23.73 -61.83
CA ARG A 5 30.84 -22.46 -61.20
C ARG A 5 30.61 -22.71 -59.71
N SER A 6 31.41 -22.07 -58.88
CA SER A 6 31.21 -22.03 -57.45
C SER A 6 30.21 -20.91 -57.07
N PHE A 7 29.14 -21.26 -56.42
CA PHE A 7 28.23 -20.26 -55.81
C PHE A 7 28.66 -19.99 -54.34
N ALA A 8 29.00 -18.75 -54.06
CA ALA A 8 29.23 -18.31 -52.70
C ALA A 8 27.87 -17.90 -52.09
N VAL A 9 27.49 -18.56 -50.99
CA VAL A 9 26.31 -18.20 -50.18
C VAL A 9 26.77 -17.20 -49.13
N ALA A 10 26.26 -15.96 -49.19
CA ALA A 10 26.46 -14.97 -48.17
C ALA A 10 25.43 -15.19 -47.05
N VAL A 11 25.90 -15.56 -45.86
CA VAL A 11 25.08 -15.64 -44.65
C VAL A 11 25.11 -14.29 -43.98
N THR A 12 24.00 -13.55 -44.01
CA THR A 12 23.79 -12.33 -43.26
C THR A 12 23.33 -12.69 -41.84
N ALA A 13 24.17 -12.47 -40.84
CA ALA A 13 23.82 -12.60 -39.44
C ALA A 13 22.99 -11.38 -38.99
N ALA A 14 21.72 -11.59 -38.73
CA ALA A 14 20.86 -10.58 -38.08
C ALA A 14 21.14 -10.57 -36.58
N THR A 15 21.75 -9.51 -36.08
CA THR A 15 21.90 -9.25 -34.64
C THR A 15 20.58 -8.75 -34.06
N LEU A 16 19.88 -9.62 -33.32
CA LEU A 16 18.74 -9.24 -32.50
C LEU A 16 19.24 -8.44 -31.29
N LEU A 17 19.02 -7.14 -31.32
CA LEU A 17 19.18 -6.27 -30.14
C LEU A 17 18.02 -6.57 -29.15
N TRP A 18 18.31 -7.32 -28.12
CA TRP A 18 17.42 -7.49 -26.99
C TRP A 18 17.44 -6.19 -26.19
N GLY A 19 16.41 -5.38 -26.36
CA GLY A 19 16.17 -4.24 -25.50
C GLY A 19 15.90 -4.73 -24.07
N THR A 20 16.80 -4.41 -23.13
CA THR A 20 16.56 -4.61 -21.70
C THR A 20 15.37 -3.75 -21.30
N PRO A 21 14.35 -4.31 -20.60
CA PRO A 21 13.29 -3.48 -20.05
C PRO A 21 13.93 -2.51 -19.04
N ALA A 22 13.72 -1.23 -19.26
CA ALA A 22 14.09 -0.20 -18.31
C ALA A 22 13.23 -0.44 -17.04
N THR A 23 13.81 -1.03 -16.01
CA THR A 23 13.28 -0.98 -14.65
C THR A 23 13.28 0.49 -14.27
N ALA A 24 12.09 1.09 -14.19
CA ALA A 24 11.93 2.41 -13.59
C ALA A 24 12.35 2.28 -12.11
N GLY A 25 13.62 2.50 -11.85
CA GLY A 25 14.16 2.56 -10.52
C GLY A 25 13.45 3.67 -9.76
N ALA A 26 12.63 3.32 -8.77
CA ALA A 26 12.24 4.27 -7.75
C ALA A 26 13.54 4.78 -7.13
N THR A 27 13.83 6.06 -7.32
CA THR A 27 14.99 6.70 -6.70
C THR A 27 14.84 6.55 -5.20
N SER A 28 15.80 5.88 -4.56
CA SER A 28 15.82 5.54 -3.13
C SER A 28 15.74 6.76 -2.19
N ASN A 29 15.90 7.97 -2.71
CA ASN A 29 15.96 9.19 -1.95
C ASN A 29 14.62 9.66 -1.34
N ASN A 30 13.49 9.09 -1.73
CA ASN A 30 12.15 9.50 -1.28
C ASN A 30 11.45 8.42 -0.45
N LEU A 31 12.10 7.29 -0.18
CA LEU A 31 11.54 6.21 0.63
C LEU A 31 11.57 6.63 2.10
N VAL A 32 10.42 6.67 2.74
CA VAL A 32 10.25 7.00 4.16
C VAL A 32 10.19 5.74 5.00
N ALA A 33 9.41 4.76 4.56
CA ALA A 33 9.25 3.48 5.25
C ALA A 33 9.01 2.36 4.24
N LEU A 34 9.51 1.17 4.59
CA LEU A 34 9.25 -0.08 3.85
C LEU A 34 9.08 -1.22 4.85
N TRP A 35 7.88 -1.72 4.98
CA TRP A 35 7.58 -2.92 5.76
C TRP A 35 7.29 -4.06 4.79
N GLU A 36 8.23 -5.01 4.71
CA GLU A 36 8.14 -6.13 3.75
C GLU A 36 7.20 -7.23 4.20
N MET A 37 6.78 -7.20 5.48
CA MET A 37 5.82 -8.15 6.08
C MET A 37 6.22 -9.62 5.90
N ASN A 38 7.51 -9.89 5.93
CA ASN A 38 8.11 -11.21 5.70
C ASN A 38 8.73 -11.83 6.98
N GLU A 39 8.43 -11.28 8.14
CA GLU A 39 8.87 -11.79 9.42
C GLU A 39 8.33 -13.19 9.68
N SER A 40 9.06 -13.95 10.50
CA SER A 40 8.71 -15.34 10.85
C SER A 40 7.35 -15.44 11.57
N PRO A 41 6.67 -16.58 11.51
CA PRO A 41 5.46 -16.83 12.27
C PRO A 41 5.64 -16.52 13.76
N GLY A 42 4.68 -15.78 14.33
CA GLY A 42 4.70 -15.36 15.74
C GLY A 42 5.58 -14.15 16.05
N ALA A 43 6.15 -13.50 15.02
CA ALA A 43 6.86 -12.23 15.22
C ALA A 43 5.91 -11.16 15.76
N GLN A 44 6.40 -10.36 16.71
CA GLN A 44 5.65 -9.26 17.33
C GLN A 44 6.16 -7.88 16.85
N THR A 45 7.23 -7.86 16.08
CA THR A 45 7.83 -6.62 15.56
C THR A 45 7.87 -6.65 14.05
N MET A 46 7.27 -5.66 13.43
CA MET A 46 7.34 -5.38 12.00
C MET A 46 8.58 -4.52 11.74
N LEU A 47 9.50 -5.03 10.94
CA LEU A 47 10.77 -4.38 10.66
C LEU A 47 10.62 -3.37 9.51
N ASP A 48 11.34 -2.26 9.62
CA ASP A 48 11.45 -1.26 8.55
C ASP A 48 12.74 -1.47 7.77
N SER A 49 12.61 -1.85 6.51
CA SER A 49 13.72 -2.07 5.57
C SER A 49 14.15 -0.79 4.84
N SER A 50 13.52 0.36 5.09
CA SER A 50 13.93 1.64 4.48
C SER A 50 15.24 2.21 5.04
N GLY A 51 15.63 1.76 6.23
CA GLY A 51 16.79 2.27 6.98
C GLY A 51 16.46 3.43 7.92
N HIS A 52 15.20 3.90 7.99
CA HIS A 52 14.81 5.00 8.89
C HIS A 52 14.36 4.53 10.28
N GLY A 53 14.28 3.21 10.52
CA GLY A 53 14.00 2.64 11.83
C GLY A 53 12.54 2.77 12.28
N LEU A 54 11.61 2.97 11.38
CA LEU A 54 10.18 3.11 11.63
C LEU A 54 9.53 1.73 11.87
N ARG A 55 9.97 1.06 12.93
CA ARG A 55 9.47 -0.27 13.31
C ARG A 55 8.02 -0.18 13.80
N GLY A 56 7.25 -1.23 13.51
CA GLY A 56 5.89 -1.40 14.01
C GLY A 56 5.80 -2.55 15.01
N TRP A 57 4.69 -2.57 15.73
CA TRP A 57 4.27 -3.69 16.54
C TRP A 57 3.20 -4.49 15.77
N ILE A 58 3.30 -5.82 15.80
CA ILE A 58 2.34 -6.73 15.20
C ILE A 58 1.43 -7.25 16.29
N GLY A 59 0.11 -7.03 16.15
CA GLY A 59 -0.87 -7.55 17.08
C GLY A 59 -0.86 -9.09 17.11
N ASP A 60 -1.07 -9.67 18.27
CA ASP A 60 -0.99 -11.11 18.51
C ASP A 60 -2.06 -11.95 17.78
N GLU A 61 -3.07 -11.28 17.20
CA GLU A 61 -4.09 -11.90 16.34
C GLU A 61 -3.84 -11.65 14.84
N VAL A 62 -2.73 -10.99 14.50
CA VAL A 62 -2.25 -10.87 13.10
C VAL A 62 -1.32 -12.04 12.81
N GLY A 63 -1.65 -12.82 11.81
CA GLY A 63 -0.82 -13.94 11.36
C GLY A 63 0.39 -13.46 10.57
N ALA A 64 1.53 -13.27 11.23
CA ALA A 64 2.80 -13.00 10.54
C ALA A 64 3.38 -14.28 9.91
N GLY A 65 4.16 -14.12 8.83
CA GLY A 65 4.86 -15.21 8.17
C GLY A 65 3.96 -16.20 7.44
N VAL A 66 2.77 -15.80 7.04
CA VAL A 66 1.84 -16.65 6.30
C VAL A 66 2.23 -16.72 4.84
N TRP A 67 2.48 -17.94 4.34
CA TRP A 67 2.73 -18.15 2.92
C TRP A 67 1.43 -18.21 2.14
N VAL A 68 1.24 -17.26 1.20
CA VAL A 68 0.02 -17.16 0.39
C VAL A 68 0.36 -16.87 -1.06
N GLY A 69 0.04 -17.80 -1.95
CA GLY A 69 0.10 -17.55 -3.40
C GLY A 69 1.46 -17.08 -3.92
N GLY A 70 2.57 -17.60 -3.38
CA GLY A 70 3.93 -17.29 -3.81
C GLY A 70 4.59 -16.12 -3.06
N ALA A 71 3.96 -15.57 -2.03
CA ALA A 71 4.52 -14.53 -1.18
C ALA A 71 4.34 -14.86 0.29
N THR A 72 5.25 -14.39 1.14
CA THR A 72 5.09 -14.36 2.59
C THR A 72 4.48 -13.01 2.96
N GLY A 73 3.54 -13.00 3.90
CA GLY A 73 2.88 -11.76 4.29
C GLY A 73 2.19 -11.87 5.64
N TYR A 74 1.40 -10.85 5.96
CA TYR A 74 0.57 -10.84 7.15
C TYR A 74 -0.88 -11.16 6.78
N ARG A 75 -1.49 -12.04 7.56
CA ARG A 75 -2.91 -12.35 7.48
C ARG A 75 -3.70 -11.61 8.55
N PHE A 76 -4.69 -10.87 8.11
CA PHE A 76 -5.66 -10.18 8.95
C PHE A 76 -6.98 -10.93 8.89
N SER A 77 -7.56 -11.18 10.07
CA SER A 77 -8.84 -11.86 10.19
C SER A 77 -9.99 -10.86 10.29
N ARG A 78 -11.15 -11.26 9.76
CA ARG A 78 -12.35 -10.47 9.94
C ARG A 78 -12.80 -10.53 11.39
N LEU A 79 -13.18 -9.36 11.91
CA LEU A 79 -13.89 -9.24 13.18
C LEU A 79 -15.34 -8.85 12.94
N GLU A 80 -16.21 -9.31 13.83
CA GLU A 80 -17.59 -8.85 13.83
C GLU A 80 -17.64 -7.34 14.15
N PRO A 81 -18.58 -6.60 13.54
CA PRO A 81 -18.64 -5.15 13.68
C PRO A 81 -18.77 -4.63 15.12
N ASP A 82 -19.37 -5.39 16.00
CA ASP A 82 -19.62 -5.08 17.40
C ASP A 82 -18.55 -5.61 18.36
N THR A 83 -17.46 -6.19 17.84
CA THR A 83 -16.35 -6.70 18.64
C THR A 83 -15.19 -5.69 18.61
N PRO A 84 -15.20 -4.63 19.42
CA PRO A 84 -14.07 -3.72 19.52
C PRO A 84 -12.91 -4.43 20.22
N PRO A 85 -11.65 -4.25 19.78
CA PRO A 85 -10.52 -4.82 20.47
C PRO A 85 -10.33 -4.13 21.82
N THR A 86 -10.03 -4.91 22.86
CA THR A 86 -9.54 -4.38 24.13
C THR A 86 -8.15 -3.75 23.98
N HIS A 87 -7.41 -4.15 22.93
CA HIS A 87 -6.12 -3.61 22.47
C HIS A 87 -6.10 -3.66 20.96
N PRO A 88 -5.13 -3.04 20.28
CA PRO A 88 -4.96 -3.20 18.83
C PRO A 88 -4.34 -4.57 18.47
N ARG A 89 -4.94 -5.67 18.94
CA ARG A 89 -4.46 -7.05 18.75
C ARG A 89 -4.57 -7.51 17.30
N HIS A 90 -5.49 -6.91 16.55
CA HIS A 90 -5.80 -7.25 15.16
C HIS A 90 -5.14 -6.32 14.14
N LEU A 91 -4.21 -5.49 14.56
CA LEU A 91 -3.57 -4.47 13.74
C LEU A 91 -2.05 -4.62 13.79
N ALA A 92 -1.38 -4.14 12.74
CA ALA A 92 0.00 -3.71 12.88
C ALA A 92 0.02 -2.19 13.09
N ILE A 93 0.80 -1.74 14.08
CA ILE A 93 0.85 -0.35 14.52
C ILE A 93 2.26 0.18 14.44
N VAL A 94 2.47 1.29 13.76
CA VAL A 94 3.72 2.04 13.79
C VAL A 94 3.51 3.27 14.66
N PRO A 95 4.34 3.49 15.69
CA PRO A 95 4.26 4.69 16.52
C PRO A 95 4.29 5.96 15.68
N ASP A 96 3.71 7.02 16.22
CA ASP A 96 3.75 8.32 15.56
C ASP A 96 5.21 8.76 15.31
N ALA A 97 5.43 9.27 14.11
CA ALA A 97 6.69 9.87 13.70
C ALA A 97 6.42 10.91 12.62
N THR A 98 7.04 12.08 12.74
CA THR A 98 6.90 13.20 11.78
C THR A 98 7.23 12.78 10.33
N ALA A 99 8.12 11.80 10.15
CA ALA A 99 8.43 11.26 8.83
C ALA A 99 7.21 10.62 8.14
N LEU A 100 6.27 10.08 8.92
CA LEU A 100 5.03 9.46 8.45
C LEU A 100 3.91 10.48 8.15
N ASP A 101 4.11 11.75 8.50
CA ASP A 101 3.14 12.80 8.17
C ASP A 101 3.36 13.31 6.76
N PRO A 102 2.32 13.37 5.94
CA PRO A 102 2.41 13.94 4.61
C PRO A 102 2.90 15.40 4.59
N GLY A 103 2.59 16.17 5.63
CA GLY A 103 2.85 17.62 5.63
C GLY A 103 2.26 18.28 4.39
N SER A 104 3.07 19.09 3.70
CA SER A 104 2.75 19.66 2.36
C SER A 104 3.45 18.91 1.22
N ARG A 105 4.22 17.86 1.51
CA ARG A 105 5.06 17.13 0.54
C ARG A 105 4.20 16.32 -0.43
N ASP A 106 4.73 16.02 -1.60
CA ASP A 106 4.22 14.93 -2.40
C ASP A 106 4.40 13.62 -1.60
N TYR A 107 3.37 12.78 -1.59
CA TYR A 107 3.32 11.64 -0.69
C TYR A 107 2.65 10.45 -1.39
N ALA A 108 3.21 9.27 -1.22
CA ALA A 108 2.65 8.07 -1.80
C ALA A 108 2.65 6.91 -0.81
N VAL A 109 1.55 6.17 -0.82
CA VAL A 109 1.39 4.91 -0.10
C VAL A 109 1.21 3.80 -1.13
N THR A 110 2.05 2.79 -1.06
CA THR A 110 1.97 1.60 -1.92
C THR A 110 1.76 0.38 -1.05
N ILE A 111 0.80 -0.47 -1.41
CA ILE A 111 0.46 -1.69 -0.67
C ILE A 111 0.22 -2.80 -1.67
N ARG A 112 0.73 -3.99 -1.40
CA ARG A 112 0.33 -5.22 -2.09
C ARG A 112 -0.60 -6.00 -1.18
N LEU A 113 -1.82 -6.26 -1.66
CA LEU A 113 -2.88 -6.86 -0.87
C LEU A 113 -3.63 -7.94 -1.66
N ARG A 114 -4.28 -8.82 -0.91
CA ARG A 114 -5.19 -9.83 -1.41
C ARG A 114 -6.36 -9.98 -0.46
N THR A 115 -7.59 -9.99 -0.96
CA THR A 115 -8.79 -10.19 -0.14
C THR A 115 -9.95 -10.72 -0.97
N THR A 116 -10.89 -11.39 -0.31
CA THR A 116 -12.23 -11.70 -0.83
C THR A 116 -13.30 -10.87 -0.13
N GLU A 117 -12.93 -10.14 0.91
CA GLU A 117 -13.85 -9.34 1.70
C GLU A 117 -14.22 -8.03 1.02
N ARG A 118 -15.39 -7.54 1.37
CA ARG A 118 -15.97 -6.35 0.73
C ARG A 118 -15.74 -5.07 1.51
N PHE A 119 -15.16 -5.14 2.71
CA PHE A 119 -15.03 -3.99 3.57
C PHE A 119 -13.78 -4.08 4.45
N GLY A 120 -13.17 -2.93 4.72
CA GLY A 120 -12.10 -2.76 5.69
C GLY A 120 -11.20 -1.55 5.41
N ASN A 121 -10.60 -1.01 6.46
CA ASN A 121 -9.48 -0.09 6.35
C ASN A 121 -8.19 -0.88 6.18
N ILE A 122 -7.43 -0.58 5.14
CA ILE A 122 -6.17 -1.26 4.86
C ILE A 122 -5.03 -0.59 5.63
N ILE A 123 -4.94 0.74 5.52
CA ILE A 123 -3.96 1.57 6.24
C ILE A 123 -4.55 2.93 6.54
N GLN A 124 -4.20 3.49 7.71
CA GLN A 124 -4.66 4.82 8.12
C GLN A 124 -3.67 5.50 9.07
N LYS A 125 -3.51 6.81 8.93
CA LYS A 125 -2.90 7.69 9.93
C LYS A 125 -3.82 8.90 10.17
N GLY A 126 -4.13 9.16 11.46
CA GLY A 126 -5.15 10.12 11.84
C GLY A 126 -6.57 9.63 11.59
N GLN A 127 -7.57 10.42 11.98
CA GLN A 127 -9.00 10.10 11.83
C GLN A 127 -9.80 11.29 11.34
N ALA A 128 -11.07 11.03 10.95
CA ALA A 128 -11.96 12.06 10.41
C ALA A 128 -12.20 13.22 11.39
N THR A 129 -12.23 12.94 12.67
CA THR A 129 -12.46 13.91 13.75
C THR A 129 -11.18 14.45 14.39
N ALA A 130 -10.02 13.86 14.05
CA ALA A 130 -8.75 14.28 14.63
C ALA A 130 -8.26 15.59 14.02
N ALA A 131 -7.67 16.45 14.87
CA ALA A 131 -6.91 17.60 14.43
C ALA A 131 -5.70 17.16 13.61
N GLY A 132 -5.26 18.01 12.66
CA GLY A 132 -4.10 17.71 11.82
C GLY A 132 -4.38 16.87 10.58
N GLY A 133 -5.63 16.46 10.38
CA GLY A 133 -6.02 15.73 9.18
C GLY A 133 -5.72 14.24 9.23
N ASN A 134 -5.89 13.57 8.10
CA ASN A 134 -5.67 12.11 7.99
C ASN A 134 -5.47 11.67 6.56
N PHE A 135 -4.90 10.48 6.40
CA PHE A 135 -4.99 9.73 5.14
C PHE A 135 -5.39 8.28 5.40
N LYS A 136 -6.02 7.65 4.43
CA LYS A 136 -6.34 6.22 4.48
C LYS A 136 -6.52 5.60 3.11
N LEU A 137 -6.21 4.30 3.02
CA LEU A 137 -6.72 3.40 2.00
C LEU A 137 -7.72 2.46 2.64
N GLN A 138 -8.87 2.28 2.00
CA GLN A 138 -9.96 1.42 2.45
C GLN A 138 -10.60 0.70 1.27
N ILE A 139 -11.41 -0.33 1.56
CA ILE A 139 -12.06 -1.15 0.55
C ILE A 139 -13.57 -1.30 0.82
N PRO A 140 -14.38 -0.22 0.73
CA PRO A 140 -15.83 -0.36 0.84
C PRO A 140 -16.38 -1.05 -0.41
N SER A 141 -17.25 -2.04 -0.20
CA SER A 141 -17.91 -2.82 -1.27
C SER A 141 -16.93 -3.50 -2.24
N GLY A 142 -15.73 -3.86 -1.78
CA GLY A 142 -14.69 -4.45 -2.62
C GLY A 142 -13.92 -3.44 -3.48
N ILE A 143 -14.29 -2.16 -3.44
CA ILE A 143 -13.69 -1.10 -4.25
C ILE A 143 -12.64 -0.37 -3.43
N VAL A 144 -11.39 -0.38 -3.89
CA VAL A 144 -10.35 0.37 -3.19
C VAL A 144 -10.56 1.87 -3.33
N GLN A 145 -10.44 2.57 -2.22
CA GLN A 145 -10.51 4.02 -2.13
C GLN A 145 -9.28 4.57 -1.42
N CYS A 146 -8.83 5.71 -1.87
CA CYS A 146 -7.81 6.50 -1.21
C CYS A 146 -8.35 7.88 -0.84
N LEU A 147 -8.12 8.28 0.41
CA LEU A 147 -8.53 9.56 0.97
C LEU A 147 -7.33 10.25 1.60
N PHE A 148 -7.19 11.54 1.32
CA PHE A 148 -6.33 12.47 2.05
C PHE A 148 -7.17 13.68 2.46
N ARG A 149 -7.12 14.05 3.74
CA ARG A 149 -7.80 15.22 4.30
C ARG A 149 -6.81 16.03 5.13
N GLY A 150 -6.69 17.30 4.83
CA GLY A 150 -5.81 18.22 5.53
C GLY A 150 -6.43 19.61 5.66
N SER A 151 -5.57 20.62 5.90
CA SER A 151 -5.98 21.99 6.20
C SER A 151 -6.73 22.70 5.07
N ALA A 152 -6.54 22.31 3.82
CA ALA A 152 -7.17 22.93 2.64
C ALA A 152 -8.37 22.15 2.09
N GLY A 153 -8.67 20.96 2.63
CA GLY A 153 -9.80 20.16 2.19
C GLY A 153 -9.58 18.67 2.18
N SER A 154 -10.50 17.96 1.56
CA SER A 154 -10.50 16.50 1.47
C SER A 154 -10.65 16.05 0.02
N LEU A 155 -9.78 15.15 -0.39
CA LEU A 155 -9.84 14.48 -1.68
C LEU A 155 -10.00 12.98 -1.47
N LEU A 156 -10.93 12.39 -2.21
CA LEU A 156 -11.16 10.95 -2.26
C LEU A 156 -11.17 10.51 -3.72
N VAL A 157 -10.45 9.45 -4.03
CA VAL A 157 -10.50 8.74 -5.30
C VAL A 157 -10.85 7.28 -5.06
N ALA A 158 -11.60 6.68 -5.99
CA ALA A 158 -12.04 5.29 -5.92
C ALA A 158 -11.73 4.57 -7.23
N ALA A 159 -11.36 3.30 -7.15
CA ALA A 159 -11.23 2.45 -8.32
C ALA A 159 -12.60 2.25 -9.00
N PRO A 160 -12.65 2.09 -10.33
CA PRO A 160 -13.90 1.86 -11.04
C PRO A 160 -14.43 0.42 -10.88
N ARG A 161 -13.61 -0.49 -10.39
CA ARG A 161 -13.93 -1.92 -10.22
C ARG A 161 -13.47 -2.41 -8.87
N ALA A 162 -14.16 -3.43 -8.36
CA ALA A 162 -13.75 -4.16 -7.17
C ALA A 162 -12.45 -4.95 -7.42
N ILE A 163 -11.66 -5.12 -6.35
CA ILE A 163 -10.40 -5.88 -6.35
C ILE A 163 -10.43 -7.04 -5.32
N ASN A 164 -11.62 -7.39 -4.83
CA ASN A 164 -11.80 -8.46 -3.83
C ASN A 164 -12.06 -9.82 -4.49
N ASP A 165 -11.31 -10.14 -5.52
CA ASP A 165 -11.42 -11.38 -6.31
C ASP A 165 -10.54 -12.52 -5.77
N GLY A 166 -9.80 -12.28 -4.67
CA GLY A 166 -8.87 -13.24 -4.08
C GLY A 166 -7.51 -13.29 -4.77
N GLY A 167 -7.27 -12.46 -5.78
CA GLY A 167 -5.97 -12.25 -6.41
C GLY A 167 -5.10 -11.24 -5.64
N TRP A 168 -3.81 -11.25 -5.93
CA TRP A 168 -2.90 -10.22 -5.45
C TRP A 168 -3.00 -8.95 -6.30
N HIS A 169 -3.20 -7.81 -5.65
CA HIS A 169 -3.23 -6.49 -6.27
C HIS A 169 -2.20 -5.57 -5.63
N THR A 170 -1.55 -4.76 -6.45
CA THR A 170 -0.70 -3.66 -5.98
C THR A 170 -1.48 -2.36 -6.12
N VAL A 171 -1.73 -1.71 -4.99
CA VAL A 171 -2.43 -0.42 -4.91
C VAL A 171 -1.44 0.66 -4.52
N ARG A 172 -1.38 1.72 -5.31
CA ARG A 172 -0.59 2.91 -5.01
C ARG A 172 -1.49 4.15 -5.06
N CYS A 173 -1.51 4.89 -3.97
CA CYS A 173 -2.14 6.21 -3.91
C CYS A 173 -1.07 7.28 -3.84
N VAL A 174 -1.13 8.24 -4.76
CA VAL A 174 -0.18 9.35 -4.85
C VAL A 174 -0.92 10.65 -4.61
N ARG A 175 -0.51 11.38 -3.58
CA ARG A 175 -0.91 12.74 -3.31
C ARG A 175 0.17 13.69 -3.81
N THR A 176 -0.23 14.69 -4.56
CA THR A 176 0.62 15.81 -5.01
C THR A 176 -0.07 17.13 -4.73
N ARG A 177 0.61 18.24 -5.01
CA ARG A 177 -0.01 19.56 -5.01
C ARG A 177 -1.11 19.72 -6.06
N ALA A 178 -1.15 18.87 -7.09
CA ALA A 178 -2.18 18.89 -8.13
C ALA A 178 -3.42 18.06 -7.77
N GLY A 179 -3.32 17.13 -6.82
CA GLY A 179 -4.43 16.26 -6.45
C GLY A 179 -4.04 14.86 -6.00
N LEU A 180 -4.99 13.92 -6.13
CA LEU A 180 -4.79 12.50 -5.88
C LEU A 180 -4.81 11.69 -7.17
N THR A 181 -3.97 10.66 -7.21
CA THR A 181 -3.96 9.62 -8.25
C THR A 181 -3.99 8.26 -7.60
N LEU A 182 -4.90 7.39 -8.02
CA LEU A 182 -4.98 5.99 -7.63
C LEU A 182 -4.50 5.12 -8.77
N ILE A 183 -3.58 4.22 -8.47
CA ILE A 183 -2.96 3.27 -9.39
C ILE A 183 -3.23 1.88 -8.84
N VAL A 184 -3.74 0.98 -9.67
CA VAL A 184 -3.96 -0.43 -9.36
C VAL A 184 -3.25 -1.26 -10.43
N ASP A 185 -2.40 -2.18 -10.00
CA ASP A 185 -1.64 -3.08 -10.86
C ASP A 185 -0.88 -2.34 -11.99
N GLY A 186 -0.22 -1.24 -11.61
CA GLY A 186 0.55 -0.40 -12.51
C GLY A 186 -0.27 0.55 -13.39
N SER A 187 -1.59 0.43 -13.40
CA SER A 187 -2.48 1.25 -14.23
C SER A 187 -3.12 2.37 -13.40
N THR A 188 -3.09 3.61 -13.90
CA THR A 188 -3.85 4.71 -13.29
C THR A 188 -5.34 4.47 -13.50
N VAL A 189 -6.10 4.29 -12.42
CA VAL A 189 -7.53 3.96 -12.45
C VAL A 189 -8.43 5.13 -12.05
N ALA A 190 -7.91 6.11 -11.29
CA ALA A 190 -8.66 7.30 -10.92
C ALA A 190 -7.73 8.49 -10.64
N ARG A 191 -8.23 9.69 -10.89
CA ARG A 191 -7.58 10.96 -10.54
C ARG A 191 -8.61 11.97 -10.05
N ARG A 192 -8.19 12.84 -9.12
CA ARG A 192 -8.99 13.98 -8.68
C ARG A 192 -8.08 15.17 -8.42
N SER A 193 -8.30 16.26 -9.11
CA SER A 193 -7.58 17.51 -8.90
C SER A 193 -8.07 18.21 -7.63
N GLY A 194 -7.19 18.97 -6.98
CA GLY A 194 -7.49 19.76 -5.79
C GLY A 194 -6.34 19.74 -4.78
N LEU A 195 -6.55 20.48 -3.70
CA LEU A 195 -5.58 20.61 -2.62
C LEU A 195 -6.12 19.92 -1.35
N THR A 196 -5.24 19.22 -0.64
CA THR A 196 -5.54 18.75 0.71
C THR A 196 -4.92 19.66 1.78
N GLY A 197 -3.86 20.40 1.42
CA GLY A 197 -3.11 21.22 2.36
C GLY A 197 -2.22 20.39 3.30
N TRP A 198 -1.94 20.93 4.47
CA TRP A 198 -1.08 20.34 5.49
C TRP A 198 -1.78 19.18 6.19
N ILE A 199 -1.06 18.07 6.37
CA ILE A 199 -1.51 16.90 7.13
C ILE A 199 -0.39 16.52 8.09
N ASP A 200 -0.65 16.68 9.39
CA ASP A 200 0.30 16.42 10.46
C ASP A 200 -0.48 16.16 11.74
N ASN A 201 -0.34 14.97 12.31
CA ASN A 201 -1.08 14.54 13.49
C ASN A 201 -0.28 13.53 14.31
N ALA A 202 -0.51 13.53 15.63
CA ALA A 202 0.17 12.65 16.59
C ALA A 202 -0.44 11.23 16.69
N TRP A 203 -1.23 10.81 15.71
CA TRP A 203 -1.79 9.46 15.70
C TRP A 203 -0.78 8.44 15.18
N PRO A 204 -0.74 7.25 15.74
CA PRO A 204 0.04 6.16 15.15
C PRO A 204 -0.52 5.82 13.76
N LEU A 205 0.33 5.25 12.92
CA LEU A 205 -0.11 4.64 11.67
C LEU A 205 -0.60 3.22 11.97
N SER A 206 -1.79 2.89 11.51
CA SER A 206 -2.39 1.57 11.64
C SER A 206 -2.52 0.86 10.29
N ILE A 207 -2.26 -0.43 10.28
CA ILE A 207 -2.44 -1.33 9.15
C ILE A 207 -3.39 -2.44 9.58
N GLY A 208 -4.41 -2.72 8.75
CA GLY A 208 -5.43 -3.72 9.03
C GLY A 208 -6.68 -3.20 9.76
N GLY A 209 -6.79 -1.88 9.99
CA GLY A 209 -7.94 -1.27 10.65
C GLY A 209 -7.63 0.09 11.24
N LYS A 210 -8.44 0.55 12.22
CA LYS A 210 -8.26 1.79 12.97
C LYS A 210 -7.78 1.51 14.40
N THR A 211 -6.95 2.38 14.96
CA THR A 211 -6.53 2.30 16.37
C THR A 211 -7.64 2.66 17.34
N ASN A 212 -8.46 3.66 16.99
CA ASN A 212 -9.64 4.06 17.74
C ASN A 212 -10.85 4.03 16.82
N CYS A 213 -11.93 3.42 17.27
CA CYS A 213 -13.19 3.43 16.58
C CYS A 213 -13.88 4.77 16.75
N ASP A 214 -14.42 5.33 15.66
CA ASP A 214 -15.25 6.54 15.71
C ASP A 214 -16.60 6.27 16.40
N GLN A 215 -16.99 4.99 16.46
CA GLN A 215 -18.24 4.53 17.05
C GLN A 215 -17.98 3.32 17.93
N VAL A 216 -18.50 3.34 19.14
CA VAL A 216 -18.30 2.29 20.15
C VAL A 216 -19.01 0.98 19.78
N SER A 217 -20.08 1.06 18.99
CA SER A 217 -20.92 -0.09 18.60
C SER A 217 -20.54 -0.72 17.27
N VAL A 218 -19.56 -0.18 16.55
CA VAL A 218 -19.12 -0.69 15.25
C VAL A 218 -17.67 -1.11 15.37
N GLY A 219 -17.32 -2.27 14.88
CA GLY A 219 -15.94 -2.73 14.80
C GLY A 219 -15.06 -1.67 14.13
N CYS A 220 -13.77 -1.71 14.40
CA CYS A 220 -12.82 -0.69 13.96
C CYS A 220 -12.51 -0.73 12.44
N ASP A 221 -13.50 -1.04 11.63
CA ASP A 221 -13.36 -1.17 10.15
C ASP A 221 -12.22 -2.14 9.77
N TYR A 222 -12.14 -3.28 10.44
CA TYR A 222 -11.07 -4.24 10.23
C TYR A 222 -11.00 -4.71 8.79
N PHE A 223 -9.80 -4.67 8.25
CA PHE A 223 -9.46 -5.35 7.01
C PHE A 223 -9.34 -6.85 7.28
N ALA A 224 -9.83 -7.68 6.37
CA ALA A 224 -9.54 -9.11 6.37
C ALA A 224 -8.98 -9.52 5.01
N GLY A 225 -7.87 -10.24 5.04
CA GLY A 225 -7.10 -10.62 3.87
C GLY A 225 -5.61 -10.70 4.17
N ASP A 226 -4.82 -10.72 3.13
CA ASP A 226 -3.37 -10.84 3.23
C ASP A 226 -2.71 -9.54 2.71
N LEU A 227 -1.67 -9.10 3.39
CA LEU A 227 -0.79 -8.01 2.97
C LEU A 227 0.64 -8.54 2.83
N ASP A 228 1.32 -8.18 1.75
CA ASP A 228 2.68 -8.61 1.45
C ASP A 228 3.70 -7.51 1.79
N TYR A 229 3.45 -6.29 1.37
CA TYR A 229 4.28 -5.17 1.77
C TYR A 229 3.51 -3.84 1.82
N VAL A 230 4.06 -2.89 2.58
CA VAL A 230 3.66 -1.48 2.59
C VAL A 230 4.88 -0.60 2.44
N ALA A 231 4.84 0.33 1.49
CA ALA A 231 5.87 1.34 1.29
C ALA A 231 5.29 2.76 1.36
N ILE A 232 6.01 3.65 2.03
CA ILE A 232 5.70 5.08 2.11
C ILE A 232 6.85 5.87 1.47
N GLN A 233 6.49 6.81 0.60
CA GLN A 233 7.42 7.72 -0.06
C GLN A 233 6.96 9.15 0.12
N ALA A 234 7.89 10.09 0.32
CA ALA A 234 7.63 11.53 0.40
C ALA A 234 8.73 12.34 -0.29
N ALA A 235 8.35 13.39 -1.04
CA ALA A 235 9.25 14.25 -1.80
C ALA A 235 8.94 15.74 -1.59
#